data_17e92e5c37358711c39e101eda166a90
#
_entry.id   17e92e5c37358711c39e101eda166a90
#
_cell.length_a   1.000
_cell.length_b   1.000
_cell.length_c   1.000
_cell.angle_alpha   90.00
_cell.angle_beta   90.00
_cell.angle_gamma   90.00
#
_symmetry.space_group_name_H-M   'P 1'
#
loop_
_entity.id
_entity.type
_entity.pdbx_description
1 polymer ?
#
loop_
_entity_poly.entity_id
_entity_poly.type
_entity_poly.pdbx_seq_one_letter_code
_entity_poly.pdbx_strand_id
1 'polypeptide(L)'
;MKNILILLIGLIGLSCNGNSNKSANQLWNDGQQFRSEEKLMESITSFKSIIKDYPLDDLAAKAQFQIADIYLNDTKDFEFAVEEFEKVVKEYPEHEVSKKSLFMIAYIYNNYLEAYSDAIINYNLFKEKYPSDELIPSVEYELEGLKDIQATIDSLNSIVNKKTNL
;
A
#
# COMPACT_ATOMS: atom_id res chain seq x y z
N MET A 1 65.39 40.83 15.49
CA MET A 1 64.42 40.62 14.41
C MET A 1 63.66 39.35 14.79
N LYS A 2 62.43 39.50 15.33
CA LYS A 2 61.60 38.38 15.83
C LYS A 2 60.52 38.10 14.79
N ASN A 3 60.61 36.96 14.15
CA ASN A 3 59.61 36.50 13.23
C ASN A 3 58.40 35.97 14.05
N ILE A 4 57.28 36.65 13.92
CA ILE A 4 56.01 36.22 14.47
C ILE A 4 55.35 35.32 13.41
N LEU A 5 55.31 34.03 13.69
CA LEU A 5 54.59 33.04 12.91
C LEU A 5 53.11 33.09 13.34
N ILE A 6 52.26 33.68 12.51
CA ILE A 6 50.80 33.70 12.73
C ILE A 6 50.26 32.35 12.24
N LEU A 7 49.88 31.53 13.23
CA LEU A 7 49.18 30.27 12.99
C LEU A 7 47.70 30.60 12.72
N LEU A 8 47.33 30.59 11.45
CA LEU A 8 45.92 30.63 11.04
C LEU A 8 45.27 29.26 11.36
N ILE A 9 44.59 29.21 12.51
CA ILE A 9 43.70 28.07 12.85
C ILE A 9 42.45 28.23 12.00
N GLY A 10 42.41 27.51 10.89
CA GLY A 10 41.19 27.36 10.10
C GLY A 10 40.11 26.66 10.93
N LEU A 11 39.12 27.41 11.33
CA LEU A 11 37.88 26.86 11.83
C LEU A 11 37.19 26.10 10.68
N ILE A 12 37.46 24.80 10.61
CA ILE A 12 36.63 23.89 9.81
C ILE A 12 35.30 23.85 10.57
N GLY A 13 34.36 24.67 10.13
CA GLY A 13 32.97 24.54 10.52
C GLY A 13 32.49 23.15 10.17
N LEU A 14 32.43 22.24 11.17
CA LEU A 14 31.57 21.07 11.08
C LEU A 14 30.15 21.61 10.91
N SER A 15 29.71 21.72 9.66
CA SER A 15 28.31 21.75 9.33
C SER A 15 27.74 20.40 9.79
N CYS A 16 27.32 20.33 11.03
CA CYS A 16 26.37 19.31 11.45
C CYS A 16 25.14 19.50 10.58
N ASN A 17 25.13 18.81 9.45
CA ASN A 17 23.91 18.55 8.71
C ASN A 17 23.04 17.72 9.66
N GLY A 18 22.27 18.44 10.49
CA GLY A 18 21.33 17.86 11.44
C GLY A 18 20.26 17.13 10.67
N ASN A 19 20.57 15.93 10.21
CA ASN A 19 19.60 14.93 9.88
C ASN A 19 19.03 14.47 11.21
N SER A 20 18.19 15.30 11.84
CA SER A 20 17.40 14.88 12.98
C SER A 20 16.47 13.80 12.41
N ASN A 21 16.78 12.54 12.67
CA ASN A 21 15.89 11.42 12.33
C ASN A 21 14.55 11.71 13.00
N LYS A 22 13.57 12.11 12.19
CA LYS A 22 12.20 12.30 12.67
C LYS A 22 11.70 10.98 13.20
N SER A 23 10.98 10.98 14.31
CA SER A 23 10.32 9.77 14.83
C SER A 23 9.22 9.29 13.86
N ALA A 24 8.79 8.04 14.00
CA ALA A 24 7.68 7.50 13.21
C ALA A 24 6.42 8.36 13.29
N ASN A 25 6.08 8.87 14.48
CA ASN A 25 4.94 9.77 14.67
C ASN A 25 5.12 11.14 13.97
N GLN A 26 6.32 11.69 13.94
CA GLN A 26 6.59 12.94 13.21
C GLN A 26 6.47 12.73 11.70
N LEU A 27 7.03 11.64 11.17
CA LEU A 27 6.91 11.28 9.76
C LEU A 27 5.45 11.00 9.37
N TRP A 28 4.68 10.38 10.26
CA TRP A 28 3.25 10.15 10.06
C TRP A 28 2.48 11.47 9.94
N ASN A 29 2.70 12.39 10.88
CA ASN A 29 2.06 13.70 10.86
C ASN A 29 2.45 14.51 9.61
N ASP A 30 3.73 14.47 9.22
CA ASP A 30 4.19 15.11 7.98
C ASP A 30 3.48 14.50 6.76
N GLY A 31 3.37 13.17 6.69
CA GLY A 31 2.67 12.49 5.61
C GLY A 31 1.22 12.91 5.49
N GLN A 32 0.48 12.94 6.61
CA GLN A 32 -0.90 13.39 6.65
C GLN A 32 -1.05 14.87 6.28
N GLN A 33 -0.15 15.72 6.78
CA GLN A 33 -0.16 17.13 6.45
C GLN A 33 0.09 17.36 4.96
N PHE A 34 1.13 16.73 4.39
CA PHE A 34 1.43 16.86 2.96
C PHE A 34 0.27 16.38 2.09
N ARG A 35 -0.41 15.29 2.48
CA ARG A 35 -1.61 14.83 1.77
C ARG A 35 -2.71 15.88 1.81
N SER A 36 -2.97 16.50 2.96
CA SER A 36 -3.97 17.56 3.10
C SER A 36 -3.64 18.83 2.30
N GLU A 37 -2.35 19.04 2.00
CA GLU A 37 -1.84 20.13 1.16
C GLU A 37 -1.73 19.74 -0.33
N GLU A 38 -2.26 18.56 -0.72
CA GLU A 38 -2.16 17.98 -2.06
C GLU A 38 -0.72 17.73 -2.56
N LYS A 39 0.26 17.71 -1.64
CA LYS A 39 1.67 17.39 -1.89
C LYS A 39 1.88 15.88 -1.80
N LEU A 40 1.31 15.15 -2.77
CA LEU A 40 1.18 13.69 -2.69
C LEU A 40 2.54 12.97 -2.69
N MET A 41 3.53 13.46 -3.45
CA MET A 41 4.85 12.84 -3.50
C MET A 41 5.62 12.99 -2.18
N GLU A 42 5.52 14.15 -1.53
CA GLU A 42 6.10 14.40 -0.20
C GLU A 42 5.41 13.55 0.87
N SER A 43 4.07 13.40 0.77
CA SER A 43 3.29 12.51 1.63
C SER A 43 3.78 11.06 1.52
N ILE A 44 3.83 10.52 0.30
CA ILE A 44 4.32 9.16 0.03
C ILE A 44 5.77 9.00 0.52
N THR A 45 6.63 10.01 0.34
CA THR A 45 8.01 9.97 0.81
C THR A 45 8.09 9.87 2.33
N SER A 46 7.23 10.62 3.05
CA SER A 46 7.16 10.56 4.51
C SER A 46 6.72 9.18 5.00
N PHE A 47 5.69 8.59 4.39
CA PHE A 47 5.23 7.24 4.72
C PHE A 47 6.28 6.17 4.38
N LYS A 48 6.96 6.26 3.23
CA LYS A 48 8.07 5.36 2.88
C LYS A 48 9.23 5.45 3.87
N SER A 49 9.48 6.62 4.45
CA SER A 49 10.49 6.76 5.50
C SER A 49 10.12 6.02 6.78
N ILE A 50 8.83 5.96 7.14
CA ILE A 50 8.37 5.13 8.28
C ILE A 50 8.65 3.67 8.02
N ILE A 51 8.25 3.15 6.86
CA ILE A 51 8.44 1.75 6.49
C ILE A 51 9.91 1.35 6.52
N LYS A 52 10.78 2.24 6.02
CA LYS A 52 12.22 1.99 5.95
C LYS A 52 12.92 2.08 7.31
N ASP A 53 12.64 3.14 8.07
CA ASP A 53 13.42 3.50 9.25
C ASP A 53 12.82 2.90 10.54
N TYR A 54 11.52 2.53 10.52
CA TYR A 54 10.75 1.99 11.63
C TYR A 54 9.93 0.74 11.23
N PRO A 55 10.54 -0.29 10.60
CA PRO A 55 9.79 -1.42 10.00
C PRO A 55 9.00 -2.27 11.01
N LEU A 56 9.34 -2.19 12.30
CA LEU A 56 8.65 -2.93 13.38
C LEU A 56 7.64 -2.07 14.14
N ASP A 57 7.50 -0.80 13.78
CA ASP A 57 6.49 0.08 14.37
C ASP A 57 5.11 -0.21 13.75
N ASP A 58 4.06 -0.14 14.55
CA ASP A 58 2.67 -0.28 14.11
C ASP A 58 2.32 0.70 12.94
N LEU A 59 2.95 1.86 12.95
CA LEU A 59 2.79 2.84 11.88
C LEU A 59 3.38 2.39 10.53
N ALA A 60 4.26 1.38 10.47
CA ALA A 60 4.81 0.91 9.20
C ALA A 60 3.72 0.26 8.33
N ALA A 61 2.91 -0.62 8.90
CA ALA A 61 1.77 -1.23 8.20
C ALA A 61 0.74 -0.17 7.78
N LYS A 62 0.44 0.76 8.67
CA LYS A 62 -0.48 1.86 8.41
C LYS A 62 0.05 2.80 7.33
N ALA A 63 1.35 3.10 7.32
CA ALA A 63 2.00 3.92 6.30
C ALA A 63 1.93 3.25 4.91
N GLN A 64 2.17 1.95 4.83
CA GLN A 64 2.02 1.20 3.59
C GLN A 64 0.58 1.25 3.08
N PHE A 65 -0.40 1.11 3.97
CA PHE A 65 -1.82 1.27 3.64
C PHE A 65 -2.15 2.68 3.15
N GLN A 66 -1.60 3.74 3.79
CA GLN A 66 -1.82 5.13 3.35
C GLN A 66 -1.25 5.40 1.96
N ILE A 67 -0.11 4.79 1.60
CA ILE A 67 0.43 4.91 0.23
C ILE A 67 -0.55 4.31 -0.78
N ALA A 68 -1.08 3.11 -0.52
CA ALA A 68 -2.08 2.48 -1.37
C ALA A 68 -3.36 3.33 -1.49
N ASP A 69 -3.80 3.90 -0.38
CA ASP A 69 -4.99 4.75 -0.31
C ASP A 69 -4.82 6.08 -1.09
N ILE A 70 -3.61 6.65 -1.10
CA ILE A 70 -3.28 7.81 -1.94
C ILE A 70 -3.39 7.45 -3.43
N TYR A 71 -2.85 6.30 -3.85
CA TYR A 71 -2.96 5.86 -5.25
C TYR A 71 -4.42 5.62 -5.64
N LEU A 72 -5.23 5.04 -4.75
CA LEU A 72 -6.64 4.78 -5.01
C LEU A 72 -7.48 6.07 -5.10
N ASN A 73 -7.36 6.95 -4.12
CA ASN A 73 -8.32 8.03 -3.92
C ASN A 73 -7.86 9.38 -4.47
N ASP A 74 -6.55 9.67 -4.39
CA ASP A 74 -6.02 10.98 -4.77
C ASP A 74 -5.50 10.99 -6.21
N THR A 75 -4.68 10.01 -6.60
CA THR A 75 -4.14 9.94 -7.97
C THR A 75 -5.01 9.12 -8.93
N LYS A 76 -5.86 8.23 -8.38
CA LYS A 76 -6.69 7.28 -9.14
C LYS A 76 -5.86 6.35 -10.04
N ASP A 77 -4.67 6.01 -9.58
CA ASP A 77 -3.80 5.02 -10.21
C ASP A 77 -4.10 3.65 -9.58
N PHE A 78 -5.10 2.99 -10.16
CA PHE A 78 -5.72 1.79 -9.57
C PHE A 78 -4.77 0.59 -9.59
N GLU A 79 -3.95 0.44 -10.60
CA GLU A 79 -2.93 -0.60 -10.68
C GLU A 79 -1.89 -0.44 -9.57
N PHE A 80 -1.34 0.77 -9.39
CA PHE A 80 -0.41 1.03 -8.28
C PHE A 80 -1.09 0.91 -6.91
N ALA A 81 -2.38 1.27 -6.79
CA ALA A 81 -3.11 1.05 -5.55
C ALA A 81 -3.17 -0.43 -5.18
N VAL A 82 -3.47 -1.31 -6.14
CA VAL A 82 -3.47 -2.77 -5.94
C VAL A 82 -2.09 -3.25 -5.50
N GLU A 83 -1.02 -2.88 -6.21
CA GLU A 83 0.35 -3.26 -5.85
C GLU A 83 0.74 -2.86 -4.43
N GLU A 84 0.37 -1.66 -4.01
CA GLU A 84 0.70 -1.17 -2.67
C GLU A 84 -0.17 -1.82 -1.58
N PHE A 85 -1.45 -2.15 -1.86
CA PHE A 85 -2.28 -2.96 -0.96
C PHE A 85 -1.79 -4.41 -0.85
N GLU A 86 -1.30 -5.03 -1.94
CA GLU A 86 -0.69 -6.36 -1.91
C GLU A 86 0.55 -6.40 -1.01
N LYS A 87 1.35 -5.32 -0.99
CA LYS A 87 2.48 -5.21 -0.04
C LYS A 87 2.00 -5.23 1.40
N VAL A 88 0.87 -4.56 1.73
CA VAL A 88 0.29 -4.65 3.08
C VAL A 88 -0.05 -6.09 3.43
N VAL A 89 -0.76 -6.80 2.55
CA VAL A 89 -1.20 -8.18 2.79
C VAL A 89 -0.01 -9.13 2.95
N LYS A 90 1.06 -8.91 2.20
CA LYS A 90 2.25 -9.75 2.18
C LYS A 90 3.19 -9.48 3.36
N GLU A 91 3.45 -8.21 3.65
CA GLU A 91 4.50 -7.81 4.60
C GLU A 91 3.97 -7.66 6.02
N TYR A 92 2.65 -7.41 6.17
CA TYR A 92 1.99 -7.20 7.45
C TYR A 92 0.74 -8.09 7.63
N PRO A 93 0.82 -9.41 7.41
CA PRO A 93 -0.35 -10.30 7.31
C PRO A 93 -1.21 -10.33 8.58
N GLU A 94 -0.61 -10.12 9.76
CA GLU A 94 -1.30 -10.16 11.06
C GLU A 94 -1.84 -8.78 11.51
N HIS A 95 -1.50 -7.72 10.78
CA HIS A 95 -1.96 -6.39 11.13
C HIS A 95 -3.42 -6.15 10.66
N GLU A 96 -4.19 -5.36 11.44
CA GLU A 96 -5.60 -5.09 11.14
C GLU A 96 -5.86 -4.52 9.74
N VAL A 97 -4.91 -3.71 9.20
CA VAL A 97 -5.03 -3.14 7.85
C VAL A 97 -4.88 -4.19 6.75
N SER A 98 -4.31 -5.38 7.03
CA SER A 98 -4.11 -6.43 6.03
C SER A 98 -5.44 -6.97 5.50
N LYS A 99 -6.40 -7.26 6.38
CA LYS A 99 -7.72 -7.71 5.95
C LYS A 99 -8.45 -6.65 5.13
N LYS A 100 -8.37 -5.37 5.56
CA LYS A 100 -8.94 -4.26 4.81
C LYS A 100 -8.29 -4.12 3.44
N SER A 101 -6.97 -4.28 3.35
CA SER A 101 -6.23 -4.24 2.09
C SER A 101 -6.68 -5.35 1.14
N LEU A 102 -6.85 -6.57 1.63
CA LEU A 102 -7.33 -7.68 0.80
C LEU A 102 -8.74 -7.42 0.24
N PHE A 103 -9.64 -6.86 1.04
CA PHE A 103 -10.94 -6.42 0.55
C PHE A 103 -10.81 -5.33 -0.52
N MET A 104 -9.95 -4.31 -0.28
CA MET A 104 -9.74 -3.21 -1.23
C MET A 104 -9.17 -3.68 -2.56
N ILE A 105 -8.27 -4.66 -2.57
CA ILE A 105 -7.75 -5.29 -3.80
C ILE A 105 -8.91 -5.86 -4.63
N ALA A 106 -9.76 -6.69 -4.03
CA ALA A 106 -10.92 -7.25 -4.72
C ALA A 106 -11.87 -6.17 -5.24
N TYR A 107 -12.13 -5.16 -4.41
CA TYR A 107 -13.01 -4.04 -4.75
C TYR A 107 -12.47 -3.22 -5.93
N ILE A 108 -11.16 -2.96 -5.97
CA ILE A 108 -10.52 -2.22 -7.07
C ILE A 108 -10.61 -3.03 -8.36
N TYR A 109 -10.31 -4.32 -8.33
CA TYR A 109 -10.44 -5.18 -9.49
C TYR A 109 -11.87 -5.20 -10.03
N ASN A 110 -12.89 -5.24 -9.15
CA ASN A 110 -14.30 -5.26 -9.56
C ASN A 110 -14.76 -3.93 -10.15
N ASN A 111 -14.47 -2.81 -9.45
CA ASN A 111 -15.18 -1.56 -9.68
C ASN A 111 -14.40 -0.55 -10.53
N TYR A 112 -13.09 -0.71 -10.67
CA TYR A 112 -12.24 0.23 -11.39
C TYR A 112 -11.46 -0.39 -12.54
N LEU A 113 -10.99 -1.63 -12.37
CA LEU A 113 -10.18 -2.32 -13.38
C LEU A 113 -11.00 -3.27 -14.26
N GLU A 114 -12.24 -3.56 -13.87
CA GLU A 114 -13.13 -4.53 -14.55
C GLU A 114 -12.48 -5.92 -14.72
N ALA A 115 -11.50 -6.23 -13.86
CA ALA A 115 -10.78 -7.49 -13.82
C ALA A 115 -11.54 -8.49 -12.94
N TYR A 116 -12.71 -8.90 -13.41
CA TYR A 116 -13.69 -9.66 -12.62
C TYR A 116 -13.16 -11.02 -12.12
N SER A 117 -12.31 -11.69 -12.89
CA SER A 117 -11.68 -12.94 -12.44
C SER A 117 -10.81 -12.71 -11.20
N ASP A 118 -10.01 -11.64 -11.20
CA ASP A 118 -9.14 -11.28 -10.08
C ASP A 118 -9.95 -10.82 -8.88
N ALA A 119 -11.05 -10.08 -9.12
CA ALA A 119 -11.99 -9.70 -8.08
C ALA A 119 -12.57 -10.92 -7.36
N ILE A 120 -13.09 -11.90 -8.12
CA ILE A 120 -13.67 -13.13 -7.57
C ILE A 120 -12.63 -13.92 -6.78
N ILE A 121 -11.41 -14.05 -7.29
CA ILE A 121 -10.32 -14.74 -6.58
C ILE A 121 -10.04 -14.07 -5.23
N ASN A 122 -9.90 -12.75 -5.21
CA ASN A 122 -9.56 -12.02 -3.99
C ASN A 122 -10.72 -11.95 -2.98
N TYR A 123 -11.99 -11.83 -3.43
CA TYR A 123 -13.14 -11.94 -2.54
C TYR A 123 -13.27 -13.33 -1.90
N ASN A 124 -13.05 -14.40 -2.65
CA ASN A 124 -13.05 -15.75 -2.12
C ASN A 124 -11.89 -15.97 -1.14
N LEU A 125 -10.70 -15.46 -1.44
CA LEU A 125 -9.56 -15.48 -0.53
C LEU A 125 -9.86 -14.73 0.77
N PHE A 126 -10.57 -13.60 0.70
CA PHE A 126 -11.02 -12.88 1.90
C PHE A 126 -11.96 -13.75 2.75
N LYS A 127 -12.94 -14.39 2.15
CA LYS A 127 -13.88 -15.30 2.87
C LYS A 127 -13.17 -16.46 3.53
N GLU A 128 -12.18 -17.04 2.85
CA GLU A 128 -11.39 -18.14 3.38
C GLU A 128 -10.56 -17.71 4.60
N LYS A 129 -9.86 -16.57 4.48
CA LYS A 129 -8.96 -16.08 5.53
C LYS A 129 -9.70 -15.46 6.72
N TYR A 130 -10.84 -14.81 6.48
CA TYR A 130 -11.57 -14.02 7.47
C TYR A 130 -13.07 -14.37 7.54
N PRO A 131 -13.44 -15.64 7.77
CA PRO A 131 -14.82 -16.11 7.63
C PRO A 131 -15.83 -15.50 8.62
N SER A 132 -15.35 -14.84 9.67
CA SER A 132 -16.18 -14.19 10.70
C SER A 132 -16.00 -12.68 10.74
N ASP A 133 -15.40 -12.09 9.69
CA ASP A 133 -15.19 -10.64 9.63
C ASP A 133 -16.49 -9.89 9.32
N GLU A 134 -16.59 -8.66 9.80
CA GLU A 134 -17.75 -7.78 9.56
C GLU A 134 -17.97 -7.43 8.09
N LEU A 135 -16.94 -7.56 7.24
CA LEU A 135 -17.03 -7.33 5.80
C LEU A 135 -17.59 -8.52 5.00
N ILE A 136 -17.82 -9.69 5.64
CA ILE A 136 -18.37 -10.87 4.94
C ILE A 136 -19.69 -10.59 4.22
N PRO A 137 -20.68 -9.89 4.80
CA PRO A 137 -21.90 -9.56 4.06
C PRO A 137 -21.63 -8.71 2.80
N SER A 138 -20.68 -7.78 2.86
CA SER A 138 -20.30 -6.97 1.71
C SER A 138 -19.61 -7.81 0.63
N VAL A 139 -18.69 -8.70 1.03
CA VAL A 139 -18.03 -9.63 0.11
C VAL A 139 -19.04 -10.55 -0.57
N GLU A 140 -20.02 -11.06 0.16
CA GLU A 140 -21.07 -11.93 -0.40
C GLU A 140 -21.95 -11.18 -1.39
N TYR A 141 -22.29 -9.92 -1.11
CA TYR A 141 -23.02 -9.06 -2.03
C TYR A 141 -22.26 -8.83 -3.35
N GLU A 142 -20.97 -8.51 -3.28
CA GLU A 142 -20.12 -8.34 -4.45
C GLU A 142 -19.99 -9.63 -5.28
N LEU A 143 -19.76 -10.77 -4.62
CA LEU A 143 -19.70 -12.07 -5.28
C LEU A 143 -21.04 -12.48 -5.93
N GLU A 144 -22.18 -12.13 -5.34
CA GLU A 144 -23.50 -12.36 -5.93
C GLU A 144 -23.64 -11.61 -7.26
N GLY A 145 -23.22 -10.34 -7.30
CA GLY A 145 -23.22 -9.55 -8.53
C GLY A 145 -22.31 -10.10 -9.63
N LEU A 146 -21.29 -10.89 -9.26
CA LEU A 146 -20.33 -11.47 -10.19
C LEU A 146 -20.66 -12.90 -10.65
N LYS A 147 -21.78 -13.50 -10.19
CA LYS A 147 -22.12 -14.91 -10.49
C LYS A 147 -22.23 -15.23 -11.98
N ASP A 148 -22.89 -14.40 -12.76
CA ASP A 148 -23.08 -14.62 -14.19
C ASP A 148 -21.76 -14.51 -14.94
N ILE A 149 -20.89 -13.63 -14.48
CA ILE A 149 -19.53 -13.47 -15.02
C ILE A 149 -18.71 -14.70 -14.70
N GLN A 150 -18.76 -15.22 -13.47
CA GLN A 150 -18.08 -16.45 -13.08
C GLN A 150 -18.54 -17.64 -13.93
N ALA A 151 -19.85 -17.80 -14.14
CA ALA A 151 -20.38 -18.87 -14.98
C ALA A 151 -19.88 -18.80 -16.44
N THR A 152 -19.73 -17.58 -16.95
CA THR A 152 -19.16 -17.34 -18.28
C THR A 152 -17.68 -17.72 -18.33
N ILE A 153 -16.88 -17.33 -17.33
CA ILE A 153 -15.46 -17.69 -17.20
C ILE A 153 -15.29 -19.21 -17.14
N ASP A 154 -16.09 -19.90 -16.32
CA ASP A 154 -16.04 -21.36 -16.19
C ASP A 154 -16.37 -22.08 -17.49
N SER A 155 -17.35 -21.56 -18.24
CA SER A 155 -17.72 -22.06 -19.57
C SER A 155 -16.56 -21.93 -20.55
N LEU A 156 -15.93 -20.77 -20.63
CA LEU A 156 -14.78 -20.52 -21.50
C LEU A 156 -13.58 -21.41 -21.15
N ASN A 157 -13.26 -21.54 -19.87
CA ASN A 157 -12.19 -22.41 -19.39
C ASN A 157 -12.44 -23.88 -19.78
N SER A 158 -13.69 -24.34 -19.72
CA SER A 158 -14.06 -25.69 -20.11
C SER A 158 -13.80 -25.95 -21.60
N ILE A 159 -14.04 -24.94 -22.46
CA ILE A 159 -13.81 -25.02 -23.92
C ILE A 159 -12.31 -25.06 -24.22
N VAL A 160 -11.52 -24.21 -23.57
CA VAL A 160 -10.06 -24.15 -23.74
C VAL A 160 -9.43 -25.49 -23.34
N ASN A 161 -9.79 -26.04 -22.17
CA ASN A 161 -9.25 -27.29 -21.67
C ASN A 161 -9.60 -28.50 -22.56
N LYS A 162 -10.75 -28.46 -23.21
CA LYS A 162 -11.09 -29.51 -24.23
C LYS A 162 -10.22 -29.42 -25.46
N LYS A 163 -9.79 -28.21 -25.88
CA LYS A 163 -8.94 -28.03 -27.06
C LYS A 163 -7.48 -28.39 -26.82
N THR A 164 -6.99 -28.24 -25.57
CA THR A 164 -5.59 -28.55 -25.21
C THR A 164 -5.34 -30.04 -24.97
N ASN A 165 -6.40 -30.85 -24.83
CA ASN A 165 -6.33 -32.29 -24.60
C ASN A 165 -6.62 -33.11 -25.87
N LEU A 166 -6.64 -32.49 -27.07
CA LEU A 166 -6.73 -33.07 -28.38
C LEU A 166 -5.41 -32.93 -29.15
#